data_db64805cddbab6f6e7af6617ec63c3c6
#
_entry.id   db64805cddbab6f6e7af6617ec63c3c6
#
_cell.length_a   1.000
_cell.length_b   1.000
_cell.length_c   1.000
_cell.angle_alpha   90.00
_cell.angle_beta   90.00
_cell.angle_gamma   90.00
#
_symmetry.space_group_name_H-M   'P 1'
#
loop_
_entity.id
_entity.type
_entity.pdbx_description
1 polymer ?
#
loop_
_entity_poly.entity_id
_entity_poly.type
_entity_poly.pdbx_seq_one_letter_code
_entity_poly.pdbx_strand_id
1 'polypeptide(L)'
;MSTEPSPCAPTVDPLPYEDRLDARPLGQIDLVVIHCTELPDLAMARHYGERILHASGTGNSGHYYIDRDGSVHVYVRPDRIAHHVRGD
;
A
#
# COMPACT_ATOMS: atom_id res chain seq x y z
N MET A 1 12.09 30.05 7.46
CA MET A 1 11.43 28.96 6.72
C MET A 1 11.94 27.63 7.25
N SER A 2 11.05 26.74 7.58
CA SER A 2 11.46 25.44 8.07
C SER A 2 12.03 24.60 6.95
N THR A 3 13.17 23.92 7.21
CA THR A 3 13.74 22.95 6.29
C THR A 3 13.38 21.53 6.67
N GLU A 4 12.60 21.36 7.73
CA GLU A 4 12.20 20.04 8.16
C GLU A 4 11.21 19.43 7.17
N PRO A 5 11.31 18.12 6.89
CA PRO A 5 10.31 17.46 6.07
C PRO A 5 8.95 17.50 6.75
N SER A 6 7.91 17.59 5.95
CA SER A 6 6.56 17.53 6.48
C SER A 6 6.35 16.22 7.23
N PRO A 7 5.80 16.24 8.47
CA PRO A 7 5.50 14.99 9.18
C PRO A 7 4.46 14.14 8.46
N CYS A 8 3.73 14.73 7.50
CA CYS A 8 2.75 14.01 6.69
C CYS A 8 3.33 13.49 5.36
N ALA A 9 4.63 13.72 5.11
CA ALA A 9 5.25 13.21 3.89
C ALA A 9 5.28 11.68 3.91
N PRO A 10 4.77 11.01 2.87
CA PRO A 10 4.75 9.55 2.84
C PRO A 10 6.15 8.96 2.73
N THR A 11 6.35 7.84 3.40
CA THR A 11 7.52 7.00 3.19
C THR A 11 7.20 6.01 2.09
N VAL A 12 7.95 6.04 0.99
CA VAL A 12 7.73 5.12 -0.13
C VAL A 12 8.59 3.88 0.09
N ASP A 13 7.92 2.74 0.28
CA ASP A 13 8.57 1.46 0.54
C ASP A 13 7.80 0.36 -0.20
N PRO A 14 7.96 0.28 -1.55
CA PRO A 14 7.16 -0.62 -2.36
C PRO A 14 7.35 -2.08 -1.96
N LEU A 15 6.26 -2.83 -2.06
CA LEU A 15 6.32 -4.29 -1.91
C LEU A 15 7.19 -4.90 -3.01
N PRO A 16 7.86 -6.02 -2.72
CA PRO A 16 8.77 -6.64 -3.70
C PRO A 16 8.12 -6.99 -5.03
N TYR A 17 6.82 -7.25 -5.03
CA TYR A 17 6.11 -7.63 -6.26
C TYR A 17 5.37 -6.48 -6.93
N GLU A 18 5.61 -5.22 -6.52
CA GLU A 18 4.88 -4.07 -7.06
C GLU A 18 4.93 -4.04 -8.59
N ASP A 19 6.07 -4.37 -9.18
CA ASP A 19 6.26 -4.35 -10.63
C ASP A 19 5.41 -5.39 -11.37
N ARG A 20 4.92 -6.38 -10.65
CA ARG A 20 4.07 -7.44 -11.22
C ARG A 20 2.59 -7.11 -11.15
N LEU A 21 2.25 -6.04 -10.43
CA LEU A 21 0.87 -5.56 -10.39
C LEU A 21 0.54 -4.81 -11.68
N ASP A 22 -0.72 -4.89 -12.09
CA ASP A 22 -1.15 -4.20 -13.30
C ASP A 22 -1.05 -2.68 -13.12
N ALA A 23 -0.53 -2.03 -14.15
CA ALA A 23 -0.46 -0.57 -14.19
C ALA A 23 -1.83 0.03 -14.53
N ARG A 24 -2.06 1.25 -14.06
CA ARG A 24 -3.25 2.00 -14.42
C ARG A 24 -2.92 3.49 -14.50
N PRO A 25 -3.56 4.26 -15.40
CA PRO A 25 -3.42 5.71 -15.39
C PRO A 25 -3.98 6.31 -14.10
N LEU A 26 -3.31 7.31 -13.54
CA LEU A 26 -3.78 7.98 -12.33
C LEU A 26 -5.15 8.63 -12.54
N GLY A 27 -5.45 9.08 -13.74
CA GLY A 27 -6.75 9.68 -14.05
C GLY A 27 -7.94 8.73 -13.95
N GLN A 28 -7.69 7.43 -13.85
CA GLN A 28 -8.77 6.45 -13.64
C GLN A 28 -9.14 6.28 -12.17
N ILE A 29 -8.40 6.92 -11.27
CA ILE A 29 -8.71 6.84 -9.84
C ILE A 29 -9.85 7.80 -9.53
N ASP A 30 -10.98 7.26 -9.10
CA ASP A 30 -12.15 8.06 -8.75
C ASP A 30 -12.74 7.67 -7.39
N LEU A 31 -12.10 6.75 -6.67
CA LEU A 31 -12.59 6.23 -5.40
C LEU A 31 -11.43 5.93 -4.47
N VAL A 32 -11.59 6.31 -3.21
CA VAL A 32 -10.67 5.93 -2.13
C VAL A 32 -11.41 4.97 -1.20
N VAL A 33 -10.83 3.78 -1.00
CA VAL A 33 -11.40 2.77 -0.11
C VAL A 33 -10.54 2.70 1.14
N ILE A 34 -11.18 2.86 2.29
CA ILE A 34 -10.51 2.83 3.58
C ILE A 34 -10.80 1.51 4.27
N HIS A 35 -9.73 0.80 4.64
CA HIS A 35 -9.82 -0.47 5.34
C HIS A 35 -9.21 -0.38 6.72
N CYS A 36 -9.76 -1.17 7.65
CA CYS A 36 -9.09 -1.49 8.90
C CYS A 36 -8.43 -2.86 8.73
N THR A 37 -7.13 -2.96 9.01
CA THR A 37 -6.41 -4.22 8.82
C THR A 37 -6.73 -5.24 9.90
N GLU A 38 -7.18 -4.78 11.06
CA GLU A 38 -7.37 -5.60 12.26
C GLU A 38 -6.07 -6.28 12.73
N LEU A 39 -4.93 -5.84 12.22
CA LEU A 39 -3.62 -6.35 12.59
C LEU A 39 -3.01 -5.46 13.68
N PRO A 40 -2.15 -6.03 14.55
CA PRO A 40 -1.65 -5.28 15.70
C PRO A 40 -0.77 -4.09 15.35
N ASP A 41 -0.03 -4.15 14.24
CA ASP A 41 0.88 -3.08 13.88
C ASP A 41 1.24 -3.10 12.40
N LEU A 42 2.00 -2.09 11.99
CA LEU A 42 2.40 -1.93 10.60
C LEU A 42 3.35 -3.05 10.14
N ALA A 43 4.24 -3.50 11.03
CA ALA A 43 5.17 -4.58 10.70
C ALA A 43 4.41 -5.85 10.31
N MET A 44 3.35 -6.17 11.01
CA MET A 44 2.52 -7.32 10.70
C MET A 44 1.76 -7.11 9.38
N ALA A 45 1.27 -5.91 9.14
CA ALA A 45 0.59 -5.58 7.88
C ALA A 45 1.57 -5.74 6.70
N ARG A 46 2.81 -5.29 6.85
CA ARG A 46 3.85 -5.45 5.83
C ARG A 46 4.15 -6.93 5.59
N HIS A 47 4.28 -7.71 6.66
CA HIS A 47 4.57 -9.13 6.56
C HIS A 47 3.49 -9.86 5.76
N TYR A 48 2.22 -9.61 6.08
CA TYR A 48 1.13 -10.22 5.34
C TYR A 48 1.05 -9.72 3.90
N GLY A 49 1.33 -8.44 3.68
CA GLY A 49 1.33 -7.85 2.34
C GLY A 49 2.39 -8.45 1.42
N GLU A 50 3.51 -8.91 1.98
CA GLU A 50 4.60 -9.50 1.19
C GLU A 50 4.32 -10.93 0.74
N ARG A 51 3.29 -11.57 1.26
CA ARG A 51 2.99 -12.97 0.92
C ARG A 51 2.49 -13.08 -0.51
N ILE A 52 3.05 -14.03 -1.24
CA ILE A 52 2.63 -14.30 -2.61
C ILE A 52 1.43 -15.24 -2.56
N LEU A 53 0.29 -14.76 -3.03
CA LEU A 53 -0.98 -15.46 -2.96
C LEU A 53 -1.58 -15.77 -4.33
N HIS A 54 -1.05 -15.15 -5.39
CA HIS A 54 -1.59 -15.27 -6.73
C HIS A 54 -0.58 -15.86 -7.70
N ALA A 55 -1.07 -16.50 -8.77
CA ALA A 55 -0.23 -17.13 -9.77
C ALA A 55 0.65 -16.11 -10.51
N SER A 56 0.25 -14.86 -10.54
CA SER A 56 1.04 -13.77 -11.13
C SER A 56 2.29 -13.40 -10.33
N GLY A 57 2.48 -13.99 -9.16
CA GLY A 57 3.60 -13.66 -8.29
C GLY A 57 3.32 -12.43 -7.43
N THR A 58 2.07 -12.13 -7.15
CA THR A 58 1.64 -11.00 -6.35
C THR A 58 0.85 -11.49 -5.13
N GLY A 59 0.62 -10.59 -4.20
CA GLY A 59 -0.19 -10.84 -3.00
C GLY A 59 -1.25 -9.77 -2.81
N ASN A 60 -1.88 -9.79 -1.66
CA ASN A 60 -2.92 -8.82 -1.30
C ASN A 60 -2.32 -7.70 -0.46
N SER A 61 -2.63 -6.47 -0.83
CA SER A 61 -2.17 -5.29 -0.10
C SER A 61 -3.01 -4.08 -0.49
N GLY A 62 -2.92 -3.03 0.32
CA GLY A 62 -3.42 -1.70 -0.05
C GLY A 62 -2.30 -0.84 -0.61
N HIS A 63 -2.65 0.35 -1.08
CA HIS A 63 -1.67 1.32 -1.59
C HIS A 63 -0.95 2.03 -0.45
N TYR A 64 -1.71 2.59 0.50
CA TYR A 64 -1.20 3.40 1.59
C TYR A 64 -1.54 2.74 2.92
N TYR A 65 -0.60 2.80 3.84
CA TYR A 65 -0.81 2.35 5.22
C TYR A 65 -0.54 3.52 6.16
N ILE A 66 -1.45 3.76 7.09
CA ILE A 66 -1.33 4.81 8.07
C ILE A 66 -1.11 4.15 9.43
N ASP A 67 0.05 4.40 10.03
CA ASP A 67 0.39 3.86 11.33
C ASP A 67 -0.25 4.69 12.44
N ARG A 68 -0.20 4.18 13.65
CA ARG A 68 -0.81 4.83 14.83
C ARG A 68 -0.23 6.19 15.13
N ASP A 69 1.03 6.43 14.77
CA ASP A 69 1.68 7.73 14.95
C ASP A 69 1.32 8.74 13.86
N GLY A 70 0.47 8.34 12.91
CA GLY A 70 0.07 9.17 11.79
C GLY A 70 1.00 9.10 10.60
N SER A 71 2.09 8.33 10.67
CA SER A 71 2.98 8.17 9.52
C SER A 71 2.30 7.40 8.40
N VAL A 72 2.58 7.81 7.17
CA VAL A 72 1.98 7.23 5.96
C VAL A 72 3.05 6.46 5.20
N HIS A 73 2.74 5.23 4.84
CA HIS A 73 3.65 4.34 4.12
C HIS A 73 3.01 3.91 2.82
N VAL A 74 3.74 4.04 1.71
CA VAL A 74 3.27 3.64 0.38
C VAL A 74 3.87 2.27 0.07
N TYR A 75 3.04 1.24 0.07
CA TYR A 75 3.49 -0.13 -0.24
C TYR A 75 3.20 -0.50 -1.69
N VAL A 76 2.18 0.09 -2.28
CA VAL A 76 1.90 -0.01 -3.71
C VAL A 76 1.61 1.39 -4.22
N ARG A 77 2.31 1.80 -5.26
CA ARG A 77 2.09 3.13 -5.84
C ARG A 77 0.70 3.20 -6.49
N PRO A 78 0.07 4.38 -6.48
CA PRO A 78 -1.30 4.51 -7.00
C PRO A 78 -1.44 4.25 -8.50
N ASP A 79 -0.35 4.26 -9.26
CA ASP A 79 -0.38 3.91 -10.67
C ASP A 79 -0.35 2.38 -10.92
N ARG A 80 -0.46 1.59 -9.84
CA ARG A 80 -0.62 0.13 -9.90
C ARG A 80 -1.93 -0.27 -9.26
N ILE A 81 -2.49 -1.38 -9.71
CA ILE A 81 -3.72 -1.93 -9.12
C ILE A 81 -3.33 -2.84 -7.97
N ALA A 82 -3.71 -2.46 -6.75
CA ALA A 82 -3.47 -3.27 -5.57
C ALA A 82 -4.63 -4.23 -5.34
N HIS A 83 -4.32 -5.48 -4.99
CA HIS A 83 -5.34 -6.45 -4.61
C HIS A 83 -5.70 -6.23 -3.14
N HIS A 84 -6.59 -5.27 -2.89
CA HIS A 84 -6.89 -4.81 -1.54
C HIS A 84 -8.09 -5.52 -0.90
N VAL A 85 -8.79 -6.36 -1.64
CA VAL A 85 -9.86 -7.18 -1.10
C VAL A 85 -9.53 -8.64 -1.31
N ARG A 86 -10.08 -9.45 -0.40
CA ARG A 86 -9.79 -10.87 -0.41
C ARG A 86 -10.44 -11.53 -1.62
N GLY A 87 -9.63 -12.13 -2.37
CA GLY A 87 -9.74 -13.24 -3.27
C GLY A 87 -10.84 -13.48 -4.16
N ASP A 88 -11.59 -12.73 -4.19
CA ASP A 88 -12.65 -13.19 -4.93
C ASP A 88 -12.61 -13.26 -6.41
#